data_77f01138170085d1f3c16919a43bea1c
#
_entry.id   77f01138170085d1f3c16919a43bea1c
#
_cell.length_a   1.000
_cell.length_b   1.000
_cell.length_c   1.000
_cell.angle_alpha   90.00
_cell.angle_beta   90.00
_cell.angle_gamma   90.00
#
_symmetry.space_group_name_H-M   'P 1'
#
loop_
_entity.id
_entity.type
_entity.pdbx_description
1 polymer ?
#
loop_
_entity_poly.entity_id
_entity_poly.type
_entity_poly.pdbx_seq_one_letter_code
_entity_poly.pdbx_strand_id
1 'polypeptide(L)'
;MINLFNINNYTINTKDLGHILHGEIVEEFEQAFAEYIGAKYACFANSASSLLYLSLRKRNTTVKIPSIMPPVVPNVIINSGNKIEFYDDIDWVGDMYELHPGIWDSAQRVSRNQYSKFSNCDNDIMIFSFYPTKPVGSCDGGMIVSNNEYTIDRFKAMVLNGTKVSKNAWEREQIMFGYKMHGNSIQAKIAHENLKKLDKKNSILEEIRLVFNESLGYNNKSNHLYRIRVKYNSKFIKQMKNVGIQCGIHYKAFHKNNLLKNITEYKEMPKSELEEKQTVSIPFHEKLTKQNVEYIIKYVEKFRDI
;
A
#
# COMPACT_ATOMS: atom_id res chain seq x y z
N MET A 1 -20.57 -14.42 6.13
CA MET A 1 -19.25 -14.61 5.48
C MET A 1 -18.23 -13.79 6.22
N ILE A 2 -17.08 -14.38 6.57
CA ILE A 2 -15.93 -13.65 7.14
C ILE A 2 -15.11 -13.14 5.97
N ASN A 3 -15.08 -11.82 5.79
CA ASN A 3 -14.39 -11.16 4.67
C ASN A 3 -12.87 -11.13 4.89
N LEU A 4 -12.09 -11.13 3.80
CA LEU A 4 -10.63 -11.05 3.83
C LEU A 4 -10.15 -9.71 4.43
N PHE A 5 -10.81 -8.62 4.06
CA PHE A 5 -10.56 -7.27 4.56
C PHE A 5 -11.85 -6.66 5.13
N ASN A 6 -11.67 -5.78 6.10
CA ASN A 6 -12.74 -4.88 6.51
C ASN A 6 -12.63 -3.58 5.70
N ILE A 7 -13.64 -3.28 4.90
CA ILE A 7 -13.79 -2.00 4.21
C ILE A 7 -14.92 -1.25 4.89
N ASN A 8 -14.60 -0.13 5.51
CA ASN A 8 -15.60 0.68 6.21
C ASN A 8 -16.49 1.44 5.22
N ASN A 9 -17.77 1.56 5.57
CA ASN A 9 -18.65 2.52 4.93
C ASN A 9 -18.46 3.89 5.59
N TYR A 10 -18.44 4.94 4.77
CA TYR A 10 -18.24 6.31 5.25
C TYR A 10 -19.44 7.17 4.90
N THR A 11 -19.91 7.95 5.86
CA THR A 11 -20.82 9.06 5.63
C THR A 11 -20.06 10.35 5.82
N ILE A 12 -20.00 11.18 4.79
CA ILE A 12 -19.27 12.45 4.81
C ILE A 12 -20.26 13.58 4.61
N ASN A 13 -20.27 14.51 5.57
CA ASN A 13 -20.93 15.78 5.40
C ASN A 13 -20.01 16.70 4.60
N THR A 14 -20.36 16.95 3.34
CA THR A 14 -19.55 17.78 2.46
C THR A 14 -19.49 19.26 2.87
N LYS A 15 -20.42 19.71 3.71
CA LYS A 15 -20.40 21.08 4.27
C LYS A 15 -19.20 21.31 5.20
N ASP A 16 -18.70 20.25 5.84
CA ASP A 16 -17.57 20.32 6.77
C ASP A 16 -16.21 20.31 6.06
N LEU A 17 -16.19 20.21 4.73
CA LEU A 17 -14.95 20.13 3.93
C LEU A 17 -14.46 21.50 3.43
N GLY A 18 -15.26 22.57 3.59
CA GLY A 18 -14.98 23.87 2.97
C GLY A 18 -15.01 23.76 1.45
N HIS A 19 -13.91 23.29 0.84
CA HIS A 19 -13.82 23.05 -0.59
C HIS A 19 -13.61 21.53 -0.87
N ILE A 20 -14.42 20.94 -1.77
CA ILE A 20 -14.40 19.48 -2.03
C ILE A 20 -13.03 18.98 -2.56
N LEU A 21 -12.33 19.79 -3.36
CA LEU A 21 -11.06 19.41 -3.96
C LEU A 21 -9.84 19.93 -3.19
N HIS A 22 -9.92 21.11 -2.59
CA HIS A 22 -8.79 21.84 -2.03
C HIS A 22 -9.16 22.47 -0.67
N GLY A 23 -9.83 21.69 0.21
CA GLY A 23 -10.14 22.13 1.57
C GLY A 23 -8.89 22.02 2.47
N GLU A 24 -8.87 22.80 3.55
CA GLU A 24 -7.82 22.81 4.57
C GLU A 24 -7.52 21.40 5.13
N ILE A 25 -8.51 20.52 5.13
CA ILE A 25 -8.35 19.12 5.57
C ILE A 25 -7.26 18.36 4.81
N VAL A 26 -6.90 18.78 3.58
CA VAL A 26 -5.82 18.17 2.81
C VAL A 26 -4.47 18.50 3.48
N GLU A 27 -4.25 19.75 3.82
CA GLU A 27 -3.03 20.23 4.50
C GLU A 27 -2.93 19.67 5.92
N GLU A 28 -4.06 19.66 6.66
CA GLU A 28 -4.14 19.05 8.00
C GLU A 28 -3.75 17.56 7.95
N PHE A 29 -4.21 16.83 6.93
CA PHE A 29 -3.88 15.43 6.78
C PHE A 29 -2.42 15.22 6.38
N GLU A 30 -1.86 16.05 5.48
CA GLU A 30 -0.43 16.01 5.13
C GLU A 30 0.43 16.21 6.38
N GLN A 31 0.13 17.22 7.19
CA GLN A 31 0.86 17.52 8.40
C GLN A 31 0.74 16.40 9.44
N ALA A 32 -0.48 15.94 9.73
CA ALA A 32 -0.70 14.87 10.69
C ALA A 32 -0.04 13.54 10.27
N PHE A 33 -0.02 13.25 8.97
CA PHE A 33 0.62 12.05 8.45
C PHE A 33 2.15 12.15 8.52
N ALA A 34 2.73 13.29 8.13
CA ALA A 34 4.17 13.54 8.24
C ALA A 34 4.63 13.39 9.70
N GLU A 35 3.93 14.00 10.66
CA GLU A 35 4.21 13.86 12.09
C GLU A 35 4.13 12.41 12.57
N TYR A 36 3.06 11.68 12.19
CA TYR A 36 2.89 10.28 12.57
C TYR A 36 4.03 9.39 12.09
N ILE A 37 4.49 9.61 10.86
CA ILE A 37 5.55 8.82 10.21
C ILE A 37 6.96 9.26 10.66
N GLY A 38 7.11 10.43 11.27
CA GLY A 38 8.40 11.00 11.65
C GLY A 38 9.16 11.59 10.46
N ALA A 39 8.46 12.20 9.52
CA ALA A 39 8.98 13.02 8.43
C ALA A 39 8.62 14.50 8.65
N LYS A 40 9.33 15.41 7.97
CA LYS A 40 9.06 16.86 8.09
C LYS A 40 7.95 17.32 7.14
N TYR A 41 7.89 16.77 5.93
CA TYR A 41 7.02 17.25 4.86
C TYR A 41 6.28 16.10 4.19
N ALA A 42 5.08 16.39 3.70
CA ALA A 42 4.25 15.43 2.97
C ALA A 42 3.51 16.09 1.80
N CYS A 43 3.18 15.29 0.79
CA CYS A 43 2.31 15.68 -0.31
C CYS A 43 1.26 14.59 -0.55
N PHE A 44 -0.01 14.96 -0.53
CA PHE A 44 -1.13 14.08 -0.76
C PHE A 44 -1.54 14.07 -2.25
N ALA A 45 -1.72 12.88 -2.81
CA ALA A 45 -2.13 12.68 -4.20
C ALA A 45 -3.37 11.77 -4.30
N ASN A 46 -3.95 11.74 -5.49
CA ASN A 46 -5.14 10.93 -5.77
C ASN A 46 -4.90 9.41 -5.66
N SER A 47 -3.65 8.96 -5.75
CA SER A 47 -3.25 7.56 -5.53
C SER A 47 -1.75 7.42 -5.29
N ALA A 48 -1.33 6.34 -4.63
CA ALA A 48 0.09 5.97 -4.53
C ALA A 48 0.71 5.69 -5.91
N SER A 49 -0.05 5.14 -6.84
CA SER A 49 0.39 4.87 -8.22
C SER A 49 0.86 6.13 -8.93
N SER A 50 0.14 7.25 -8.74
CA SER A 50 0.52 8.55 -9.28
C SER A 50 1.85 9.03 -8.71
N LEU A 51 2.06 8.87 -7.40
CA LEU A 51 3.30 9.27 -6.74
C LEU A 51 4.49 8.40 -7.15
N LEU A 52 4.30 7.08 -7.26
CA LEU A 52 5.30 6.16 -7.78
C LEU A 52 5.69 6.53 -9.23
N TYR A 53 4.70 6.81 -10.09
CA TYR A 53 4.94 7.26 -11.45
C TYR A 53 5.76 8.55 -11.49
N LEU A 54 5.39 9.55 -10.71
CA LEU A 54 6.10 10.83 -10.65
C LEU A 54 7.53 10.69 -10.10
N SER A 55 7.75 9.76 -9.17
CA SER A 55 9.06 9.47 -8.59
C SER A 55 10.02 8.81 -9.59
N LEU A 56 9.49 7.98 -10.49
CA LEU A 56 10.26 7.19 -11.44
C LEU A 56 10.37 7.84 -12.82
N ARG A 57 9.50 8.81 -13.16
CA ARG A 57 9.46 9.42 -14.50
C ARG A 57 10.81 10.05 -14.88
N LYS A 58 11.19 9.90 -16.16
CA LYS A 58 12.42 10.47 -16.74
C LYS A 58 13.73 10.00 -16.10
N ARG A 59 13.73 8.92 -15.33
CA ARG A 59 14.97 8.36 -14.78
C ARG A 59 15.75 7.58 -15.83
N ASN A 60 15.05 6.97 -16.79
CA ASN A 60 15.63 6.14 -17.86
C ASN A 60 16.62 5.09 -17.30
N THR A 61 16.16 4.34 -16.31
CA THR A 61 16.96 3.37 -15.55
C THR A 61 16.30 1.99 -15.54
N THR A 62 17.02 1.00 -15.04
CA THR A 62 16.45 -0.31 -14.72
C THR A 62 16.06 -0.34 -13.25
N VAL A 63 14.79 -0.61 -12.99
CA VAL A 63 14.23 -0.74 -11.63
C VAL A 63 14.14 -2.23 -11.30
N LYS A 64 14.78 -2.62 -10.19
CA LYS A 64 14.77 -4.01 -9.71
C LYS A 64 13.62 -4.19 -8.73
N ILE A 65 12.76 -5.17 -8.99
CA ILE A 65 11.60 -5.48 -8.14
C ILE A 65 11.43 -6.97 -7.90
N PRO A 66 10.84 -7.37 -6.75
CA PRO A 66 10.45 -8.75 -6.52
C PRO A 66 9.46 -9.24 -7.58
N SER A 67 9.50 -10.52 -7.91
CA SER A 67 8.53 -11.08 -8.86
C SER A 67 7.13 -11.21 -8.27
N ILE A 68 7.00 -11.57 -7.00
CA ILE A 68 5.72 -11.58 -6.27
C ILE A 68 5.31 -10.13 -6.03
N MET A 69 4.44 -9.59 -6.89
CA MET A 69 4.16 -8.16 -6.93
C MET A 69 2.73 -7.87 -7.41
N PRO A 70 2.04 -6.86 -6.86
CA PRO A 70 0.80 -6.37 -7.46
C PRO A 70 1.07 -5.71 -8.82
N PRO A 71 0.16 -5.83 -9.80
CA PRO A 71 0.37 -5.33 -11.16
C PRO A 71 0.66 -3.82 -11.24
N VAL A 72 0.25 -3.05 -10.25
CA VAL A 72 0.41 -1.59 -10.23
C VAL A 72 1.88 -1.16 -10.34
N VAL A 73 2.79 -1.85 -9.65
CA VAL A 73 4.20 -1.46 -9.60
C VAL A 73 4.91 -1.69 -10.94
N PRO A 74 4.85 -2.88 -11.57
CA PRO A 74 5.39 -3.07 -12.92
C PRO A 74 4.79 -2.11 -13.95
N ASN A 75 3.48 -1.86 -13.91
CA ASN A 75 2.82 -0.92 -14.81
C ASN A 75 3.38 0.50 -14.67
N VAL A 76 3.58 0.95 -13.44
CA VAL A 76 4.14 2.28 -13.16
C VAL A 76 5.57 2.38 -13.70
N ILE A 77 6.40 1.39 -13.48
CA ILE A 77 7.79 1.38 -13.95
C ILE A 77 7.85 1.50 -15.48
N ILE A 78 7.09 0.65 -16.20
CA ILE A 78 7.03 0.66 -17.67
C ILE A 78 6.48 1.99 -18.18
N ASN A 79 5.35 2.44 -17.65
CA ASN A 79 4.69 3.67 -18.11
C ASN A 79 5.51 4.94 -17.79
N SER A 80 6.41 4.89 -16.82
CA SER A 80 7.35 5.98 -16.53
C SER A 80 8.62 5.98 -17.41
N GLY A 81 8.71 5.03 -18.39
CA GLY A 81 9.82 4.94 -19.34
C GLY A 81 11.04 4.18 -18.81
N ASN A 82 10.89 3.42 -17.74
CA ASN A 82 11.98 2.63 -17.17
C ASN A 82 11.91 1.14 -17.59
N LYS A 83 13.00 0.45 -17.41
CA LYS A 83 13.09 -1.01 -17.60
C LYS A 83 12.85 -1.71 -16.26
N ILE A 84 12.41 -2.97 -16.33
CA ILE A 84 12.23 -3.83 -15.14
C ILE A 84 13.28 -4.94 -15.16
N GLU A 85 13.85 -5.22 -13.98
CA GLU A 85 14.56 -6.45 -13.69
C GLU A 85 13.91 -7.12 -12.48
N PHE A 86 13.48 -8.38 -12.62
CA PHE A 86 12.88 -9.12 -11.52
C PHE A 86 13.95 -9.87 -10.71
N TYR A 87 13.70 -9.99 -9.38
CA TYR A 87 14.45 -10.89 -8.51
C TYR A 87 13.50 -11.75 -7.66
N ASP A 88 14.05 -12.87 -7.14
CA ASP A 88 13.28 -13.91 -6.48
C ASP A 88 13.23 -13.72 -4.96
N ASP A 89 12.42 -12.75 -4.52
CA ASP A 89 12.15 -12.45 -3.11
C ASP A 89 10.64 -12.46 -2.82
N ILE A 90 10.28 -13.01 -1.68
CA ILE A 90 8.89 -13.17 -1.21
C ILE A 90 8.64 -12.56 0.17
N ASP A 91 9.68 -12.10 0.87
CA ASP A 91 9.61 -11.72 2.28
C ASP A 91 9.08 -10.30 2.48
N TRP A 92 9.13 -9.44 1.46
CA TRP A 92 8.64 -8.06 1.51
C TRP A 92 7.12 -7.95 1.61
N VAL A 93 6.35 -8.99 1.23
CA VAL A 93 4.88 -8.93 1.15
C VAL A 93 4.26 -8.73 2.53
N GLY A 94 3.49 -7.67 2.69
CA GLY A 94 2.93 -7.22 3.96
C GLY A 94 3.83 -6.21 4.71
N ASP A 95 4.94 -5.82 4.13
CA ASP A 95 5.88 -4.82 4.64
C ASP A 95 6.13 -3.71 3.59
N MET A 96 7.25 -3.06 3.65
CA MET A 96 7.76 -2.08 2.69
C MET A 96 9.06 -2.58 2.06
N TYR A 97 9.47 -1.99 0.96
CA TYR A 97 10.74 -2.27 0.31
C TYR A 97 11.28 -1.04 -0.42
N GLU A 98 12.59 -1.01 -0.63
CA GLU A 98 13.23 0.02 -1.43
C GLU A 98 13.03 -0.29 -2.92
N LEU A 99 12.18 0.52 -3.58
CA LEU A 99 11.85 0.37 -4.99
C LEU A 99 12.99 0.81 -5.90
N HIS A 100 13.72 1.84 -5.50
CA HIS A 100 14.88 2.41 -6.17
C HIS A 100 15.70 3.17 -5.11
N PRO A 101 17.01 3.32 -5.22
CA PRO A 101 17.81 4.03 -4.21
C PRO A 101 17.16 5.34 -3.75
N GLY A 102 16.85 5.43 -2.45
CA GLY A 102 16.16 6.54 -1.82
C GLY A 102 14.64 6.65 -2.11
N ILE A 103 14.02 5.66 -2.75
CA ILE A 103 12.57 5.60 -3.01
C ILE A 103 11.99 4.34 -2.38
N TRP A 104 11.17 4.51 -1.36
CA TRP A 104 10.54 3.43 -0.62
C TRP A 104 9.06 3.29 -1.01
N ASP A 105 8.63 2.08 -1.39
CA ASP A 105 7.23 1.72 -1.49
C ASP A 105 6.76 1.12 -0.15
N SER A 106 5.94 1.86 0.56
CA SER A 106 5.36 1.47 1.84
C SER A 106 3.83 1.33 1.77
N ALA A 107 3.32 0.88 0.65
CA ALA A 107 1.88 0.70 0.44
C ALA A 107 1.24 -0.35 1.37
N GLN A 108 2.02 -1.17 2.07
CA GLN A 108 1.53 -2.25 2.92
C GLN A 108 1.91 -2.09 4.41
N ARG A 109 2.67 -1.06 4.76
CA ARG A 109 3.09 -0.78 6.13
C ARG A 109 2.92 0.69 6.46
N VAL A 110 2.32 0.98 7.62
CA VAL A 110 2.24 2.31 8.22
C VAL A 110 2.43 2.17 9.73
N SER A 111 3.51 2.73 10.26
CA SER A 111 3.83 2.70 11.68
C SER A 111 4.46 4.00 12.16
N ARG A 112 4.35 4.30 13.47
CA ARG A 112 4.94 5.52 14.04
C ARG A 112 6.44 5.59 13.80
N ASN A 113 6.92 6.78 13.45
CA ASN A 113 8.33 7.09 13.20
C ASN A 113 8.96 6.18 12.14
N GLN A 114 8.15 5.65 11.20
CA GLN A 114 8.64 4.73 10.18
C GLN A 114 9.67 5.39 9.27
N TYR A 115 9.41 6.62 8.82
CA TYR A 115 10.35 7.35 7.97
C TYR A 115 11.68 7.59 8.69
N SER A 116 11.64 8.12 9.90
CA SER A 116 12.87 8.41 10.68
C SER A 116 13.69 7.16 11.05
N LYS A 117 13.06 5.96 11.04
CA LYS A 117 13.75 4.69 11.32
C LYS A 117 14.39 4.06 10.10
N PHE A 118 13.84 4.29 8.91
CA PHE A 118 14.22 3.55 7.69
C PHE A 118 14.79 4.44 6.58
N SER A 119 14.61 5.77 6.63
CA SER A 119 15.29 6.66 5.68
C SER A 119 16.77 6.72 5.99
N ASN A 120 17.60 6.74 4.94
CA ASN A 120 19.05 6.83 5.05
C ASN A 120 19.54 8.29 5.02
N CYS A 121 18.76 9.19 4.44
CA CYS A 121 19.06 10.62 4.36
C CYS A 121 17.79 11.46 4.20
N ASP A 122 17.93 12.79 4.36
CA ASP A 122 16.80 13.73 4.25
C ASP A 122 16.17 13.78 2.85
N ASN A 123 16.89 13.34 1.81
CA ASN A 123 16.38 13.31 0.44
C ASN A 123 15.57 12.07 0.10
N ASP A 124 15.59 11.06 0.95
CA ASP A 124 14.79 9.86 0.74
C ASP A 124 13.30 10.22 0.70
N ILE A 125 12.56 9.47 -0.08
CA ILE A 125 11.11 9.57 -0.17
C ILE A 125 10.47 8.24 0.18
N MET A 126 9.36 8.29 0.91
CA MET A 126 8.57 7.11 1.22
C MET A 126 7.12 7.32 0.77
N ILE A 127 6.56 6.34 0.06
CA ILE A 127 5.25 6.45 -0.57
C ILE A 127 4.29 5.45 0.04
N PHE A 128 3.11 5.94 0.43
CA PHE A 128 2.06 5.20 1.10
C PHE A 128 0.78 5.19 0.27
N SER A 129 0.01 4.10 0.39
CA SER A 129 -1.27 3.93 -0.29
C SER A 129 -2.43 4.01 0.70
N PHE A 130 -3.49 4.69 0.30
CA PHE A 130 -4.77 4.74 1.02
C PHE A 130 -5.90 4.08 0.25
N TYR A 131 -5.57 3.11 -0.62
CA TYR A 131 -6.58 2.22 -1.19
C TYR A 131 -7.40 1.58 -0.06
N PRO A 132 -8.71 1.32 -0.22
CA PRO A 132 -9.61 0.95 0.89
C PRO A 132 -9.14 -0.18 1.79
N THR A 133 -8.39 -1.16 1.27
CA THR A 133 -7.89 -2.30 2.04
C THR A 133 -6.56 -2.03 2.75
N LYS A 134 -5.91 -0.88 2.54
CA LYS A 134 -4.58 -0.56 3.09
C LYS A 134 -4.63 -0.21 4.58
N PRO A 135 -3.48 -0.18 5.29
CA PRO A 135 -3.46 0.04 6.75
C PRO A 135 -4.26 1.24 7.23
N VAL A 136 -4.10 2.41 6.62
CA VAL A 136 -4.92 3.59 6.89
C VAL A 136 -6.25 3.48 6.16
N GLY A 137 -6.22 3.22 4.85
CA GLY A 137 -7.41 3.10 4.01
C GLY A 137 -8.21 4.41 3.84
N SER A 138 -8.70 4.66 2.63
CA SER A 138 -9.65 5.72 2.29
C SER A 138 -10.49 5.24 1.12
N CYS A 139 -11.24 6.11 0.45
CA CYS A 139 -11.87 5.77 -0.83
C CYS A 139 -10.86 5.67 -2.00
N ASP A 140 -9.67 6.16 -1.84
CA ASP A 140 -8.39 6.02 -2.55
C ASP A 140 -7.44 7.10 -2.01
N GLY A 141 -6.23 7.22 -2.59
CA GLY A 141 -5.25 8.22 -2.26
C GLY A 141 -3.84 7.66 -2.08
N GLY A 142 -2.89 8.55 -1.98
CA GLY A 142 -1.51 8.25 -1.64
C GLY A 142 -0.81 9.42 -1.00
N MET A 143 0.21 9.15 -0.19
CA MET A 143 1.05 10.15 0.43
C MET A 143 2.51 9.88 0.11
N ILE A 144 3.25 10.93 -0.24
CA ILE A 144 4.70 10.91 -0.27
C ILE A 144 5.24 11.79 0.84
N VAL A 145 6.24 11.31 1.56
CA VAL A 145 6.89 12.05 2.64
C VAL A 145 8.40 12.14 2.40
N SER A 146 9.02 13.20 2.94
CA SER A 146 10.46 13.44 2.94
C SER A 146 10.83 14.45 4.01
N ASN A 147 12.11 14.50 4.37
CA ASN A 147 12.65 15.63 5.15
C ASN A 147 13.15 16.78 4.26
N ASN A 148 13.18 16.59 2.94
CA ASN A 148 13.57 17.61 1.98
C ASN A 148 12.34 18.39 1.48
N GLU A 149 12.22 19.66 1.91
CA GLU A 149 11.12 20.56 1.55
C GLU A 149 11.02 20.79 0.05
N TYR A 150 12.14 21.05 -0.60
CA TYR A 150 12.18 21.28 -2.05
C TYR A 150 11.65 20.08 -2.84
N THR A 151 11.96 18.86 -2.38
CA THR A 151 11.42 17.64 -2.99
C THR A 151 9.91 17.60 -2.87
N ILE A 152 9.35 17.85 -1.69
CA ILE A 152 7.90 17.80 -1.47
C ILE A 152 7.18 18.94 -2.21
N ASP A 153 7.71 20.14 -2.22
CA ASP A 153 7.14 21.27 -2.97
C ASP A 153 7.10 21.00 -4.48
N ARG A 154 8.11 20.32 -5.02
CA ARG A 154 8.08 19.86 -6.41
C ARG A 154 6.98 18.84 -6.66
N PHE A 155 6.75 17.89 -5.73
CA PHE A 155 5.64 16.96 -5.85
C PHE A 155 4.29 17.68 -5.76
N LYS A 156 4.12 18.63 -4.83
CA LYS A 156 2.91 19.47 -4.72
C LYS A 156 2.62 20.19 -6.03
N ALA A 157 3.63 20.82 -6.63
CA ALA A 157 3.47 21.43 -7.93
C ALA A 157 3.15 20.42 -9.04
N MET A 158 3.87 19.31 -9.10
CA MET A 158 3.65 18.27 -10.13
C MET A 158 2.24 17.70 -10.10
N VAL A 159 1.68 17.40 -8.93
CA VAL A 159 0.32 16.85 -8.83
C VAL A 159 -0.76 17.89 -9.11
N LEU A 160 -0.43 19.20 -9.03
CA LEU A 160 -1.34 20.33 -9.25
C LEU A 160 -1.10 21.01 -10.60
N ASN A 161 -0.99 20.25 -11.68
CA ASN A 161 -0.76 20.75 -13.06
C ASN A 161 0.57 21.51 -13.26
N GLY A 162 1.53 21.40 -12.36
CA GLY A 162 2.79 22.13 -12.40
C GLY A 162 2.69 23.57 -11.92
N THR A 163 1.71 23.86 -11.06
CA THR A 163 1.45 25.21 -10.56
C THR A 163 1.79 25.34 -9.08
N LYS A 164 2.09 26.58 -8.64
CA LYS A 164 2.12 26.91 -7.21
C LYS A 164 0.69 26.91 -6.64
N VAL A 165 0.56 26.54 -5.38
CA VAL A 165 -0.70 26.70 -4.64
C VAL A 165 -1.01 28.18 -4.52
N SER A 166 -2.26 28.57 -4.82
CA SER A 166 -2.79 29.93 -4.63
C SER A 166 -4.22 29.84 -4.12
N LYS A 167 -4.67 30.91 -3.46
CA LYS A 167 -6.03 31.00 -2.92
C LYS A 167 -7.09 30.82 -4.01
N ASN A 168 -6.86 31.42 -5.18
CA ASN A 168 -7.73 31.32 -6.34
C ASN A 168 -7.08 30.46 -7.44
N ALA A 169 -7.83 29.55 -8.04
CA ALA A 169 -7.29 28.66 -9.07
C ALA A 169 -6.76 29.39 -10.31
N TRP A 170 -7.36 30.51 -10.68
CA TRP A 170 -6.96 31.34 -11.84
C TRP A 170 -5.73 32.24 -11.58
N GLU A 171 -5.29 32.33 -10.32
CA GLU A 171 -4.07 33.06 -9.94
C GLU A 171 -2.83 32.16 -9.86
N ARG A 172 -3.02 30.86 -10.10
CA ARG A 172 -1.92 29.89 -10.00
C ARG A 172 -0.88 30.14 -11.09
N GLU A 173 0.35 30.40 -10.68
CA GLU A 173 1.50 30.49 -11.56
C GLU A 173 1.97 29.10 -11.97
N GLN A 174 2.08 28.85 -13.27
CA GLN A 174 2.70 27.61 -13.78
C GLN A 174 4.23 27.73 -13.69
N ILE A 175 4.87 26.85 -12.94
CA ILE A 175 6.32 26.85 -12.71
C ILE A 175 7.02 25.63 -13.32
N MET A 176 6.25 24.62 -13.75
CA MET A 176 6.75 23.41 -14.40
C MET A 176 5.62 22.70 -15.17
N PHE A 177 5.97 21.67 -15.94
CA PHE A 177 4.95 20.75 -16.48
C PHE A 177 4.56 19.71 -15.42
N GLY A 178 3.28 19.61 -15.14
CA GLY A 178 2.71 18.74 -14.12
C GLY A 178 1.51 17.95 -14.60
N TYR A 179 0.78 17.36 -13.65
CA TYR A 179 -0.36 16.48 -13.88
C TYR A 179 -1.50 16.85 -12.95
N LYS A 180 -2.72 16.49 -13.30
CA LYS A 180 -3.87 16.60 -12.41
C LYS A 180 -3.99 15.32 -11.58
N MET A 181 -3.12 15.18 -10.57
CA MET A 181 -3.00 14.01 -9.72
C MET A 181 -3.14 14.33 -8.22
N HIS A 182 -3.54 15.56 -7.86
CA HIS A 182 -3.75 15.93 -6.46
C HIS A 182 -4.86 15.11 -5.80
N GLY A 183 -4.72 14.83 -4.52
CA GLY A 183 -5.79 14.27 -3.69
C GLY A 183 -6.90 15.30 -3.46
N ASN A 184 -8.05 14.85 -2.97
CA ASN A 184 -9.18 15.71 -2.68
C ASN A 184 -9.59 15.64 -1.20
N SER A 185 -10.42 16.60 -0.78
CA SER A 185 -10.83 16.74 0.63
C SER A 185 -11.61 15.55 1.16
N ILE A 186 -12.37 14.84 0.31
CA ILE A 186 -13.11 13.63 0.72
C ILE A 186 -12.13 12.51 1.06
N GLN A 187 -11.17 12.25 0.17
CA GLN A 187 -10.12 11.26 0.41
C GLN A 187 -9.30 11.59 1.66
N ALA A 188 -8.89 12.86 1.80
CA ALA A 188 -8.11 13.33 2.94
C ALA A 188 -8.87 13.19 4.25
N LYS A 189 -10.17 13.55 4.31
CA LYS A 189 -11.01 13.45 5.51
C LYS A 189 -11.11 12.03 6.00
N ILE A 190 -11.40 11.07 5.10
CA ILE A 190 -11.50 9.66 5.45
C ILE A 190 -10.15 9.13 5.96
N ALA A 191 -9.07 9.40 5.23
CA ALA A 191 -7.73 8.94 5.60
C ALA A 191 -7.27 9.55 6.94
N HIS A 192 -7.54 10.83 7.18
CA HIS A 192 -7.20 11.52 8.43
C HIS A 192 -7.93 10.90 9.62
N GLU A 193 -9.24 10.64 9.50
CA GLU A 193 -10.02 9.98 10.55
C GLU A 193 -9.55 8.54 10.82
N ASN A 194 -9.08 7.82 9.79
CA ASN A 194 -8.53 6.49 9.94
C ASN A 194 -7.12 6.50 10.54
N LEU A 195 -6.31 7.50 10.22
CA LEU A 195 -4.99 7.70 10.84
C LEU A 195 -5.10 7.87 12.35
N LYS A 196 -6.06 8.66 12.84
CA LYS A 196 -6.32 8.84 14.28
C LYS A 196 -6.64 7.54 15.02
N LYS A 197 -7.16 6.54 14.31
CA LYS A 197 -7.55 5.22 14.85
C LYS A 197 -6.48 4.14 14.63
N LEU A 198 -5.40 4.46 13.90
CA LEU A 198 -4.46 3.46 13.40
C LEU A 198 -3.72 2.72 14.52
N ASP A 199 -3.28 3.40 15.57
CA ASP A 199 -2.59 2.74 16.69
C ASP A 199 -3.49 1.73 17.40
N LYS A 200 -4.75 2.10 17.65
CA LYS A 200 -5.74 1.18 18.22
C LYS A 200 -6.00 -0.01 17.30
N LYS A 201 -6.12 0.24 15.99
CA LYS A 201 -6.26 -0.81 14.99
C LYS A 201 -5.05 -1.76 15.02
N ASN A 202 -3.84 -1.21 15.02
CA ASN A 202 -2.60 -1.99 15.04
C ASN A 202 -2.48 -2.84 16.32
N SER A 203 -2.89 -2.34 17.48
CA SER A 203 -2.92 -3.11 18.74
C SER A 203 -3.84 -4.33 18.62
N ILE A 204 -5.07 -4.15 18.12
CA ILE A 204 -6.02 -5.27 17.90
C ILE A 204 -5.45 -6.28 16.89
N LEU A 205 -4.84 -5.82 15.80
CA LEU A 205 -4.22 -6.69 14.81
C LEU A 205 -3.05 -7.47 15.40
N GLU A 206 -2.27 -6.86 16.28
CA GLU A 206 -1.19 -7.54 16.98
C GLU A 206 -1.70 -8.69 17.86
N GLU A 207 -2.75 -8.46 18.63
CA GLU A 207 -3.38 -9.51 19.44
C GLU A 207 -3.86 -10.70 18.57
N ILE A 208 -4.58 -10.41 17.47
CA ILE A 208 -5.05 -11.44 16.53
C ILE A 208 -3.87 -12.17 15.89
N ARG A 209 -2.82 -11.45 15.50
CA ARG A 209 -1.62 -12.00 14.89
C ARG A 209 -0.87 -12.95 15.81
N LEU A 210 -0.76 -12.62 17.09
CA LEU A 210 -0.14 -13.49 18.09
C LEU A 210 -0.91 -14.79 18.25
N VAL A 211 -2.24 -14.74 18.33
CA VAL A 211 -3.08 -15.95 18.38
C VAL A 211 -2.92 -16.81 17.13
N PHE A 212 -2.92 -16.20 15.94
CA PHE A 212 -2.69 -16.95 14.70
C PHE A 212 -1.27 -17.54 14.63
N ASN A 213 -0.24 -16.80 15.05
CA ASN A 213 1.13 -17.27 15.06
C ASN A 213 1.29 -18.51 15.97
N GLU A 214 0.75 -18.43 17.19
CA GLU A 214 0.78 -19.55 18.15
C GLU A 214 0.01 -20.77 17.63
N SER A 215 -1.23 -20.57 17.20
CA SER A 215 -2.10 -21.69 16.81
C SER A 215 -1.69 -22.35 15.49
N LEU A 216 -1.20 -21.57 14.51
CA LEU A 216 -0.92 -22.09 13.16
C LEU A 216 0.57 -22.40 12.91
N GLY A 217 1.45 -22.05 13.86
CA GLY A 217 2.90 -22.30 13.76
C GLY A 217 3.63 -21.35 12.81
N TYR A 218 3.21 -20.07 12.73
CA TYR A 218 3.85 -19.03 11.92
C TYR A 218 4.52 -17.97 12.78
N ASN A 219 5.38 -17.16 12.15
CA ASN A 219 5.97 -15.94 12.72
C ASN A 219 5.71 -14.75 11.80
N ASN A 220 4.43 -14.47 11.52
CA ASN A 220 4.04 -13.32 10.73
C ASN A 220 4.25 -12.04 11.55
N LYS A 221 4.76 -10.98 10.90
CA LYS A 221 5.03 -9.66 11.52
C LYS A 221 4.20 -8.52 10.91
N SER A 222 3.48 -8.79 9.83
CA SER A 222 2.67 -7.79 9.14
C SER A 222 1.41 -7.44 9.94
N ASN A 223 1.03 -6.16 9.94
CA ASN A 223 -0.28 -5.67 10.37
C ASN A 223 -1.23 -5.42 9.19
N HIS A 224 -0.87 -5.90 8.00
CA HIS A 224 -1.70 -5.73 6.80
C HIS A 224 -2.21 -7.05 6.22
N LEU A 225 -1.35 -8.05 6.10
CA LEU A 225 -1.68 -9.36 5.55
C LEU A 225 -1.26 -10.48 6.52
N TYR A 226 -2.12 -11.47 6.71
CA TYR A 226 -1.73 -12.70 7.34
C TYR A 226 -1.70 -13.82 6.29
N ARG A 227 -0.48 -14.27 5.95
CA ARG A 227 -0.24 -15.27 4.90
C ARG A 227 0.11 -16.62 5.53
N ILE A 228 -0.44 -17.67 4.98
CA ILE A 228 -0.16 -19.05 5.36
C ILE A 228 0.25 -19.87 4.14
N ARG A 229 1.05 -20.90 4.35
CA ARG A 229 1.38 -21.87 3.31
C ARG A 229 0.41 -23.05 3.35
N VAL A 230 -0.05 -23.45 2.15
CA VAL A 230 -0.98 -24.56 1.94
C VAL A 230 -0.47 -25.43 0.79
N LYS A 231 -0.96 -26.66 0.69
CA LYS A 231 -0.52 -27.57 -0.39
C LYS A 231 -0.94 -27.10 -1.78
N TYR A 232 -2.21 -26.67 -1.94
CA TYR A 232 -2.76 -26.13 -3.18
C TYR A 232 -3.72 -24.97 -2.87
N ASN A 233 -3.29 -23.74 -3.15
CA ASN A 233 -4.07 -22.56 -2.77
C ASN A 233 -5.46 -22.48 -3.42
N SER A 234 -5.62 -22.88 -4.67
CA SER A 234 -6.93 -22.87 -5.36
C SER A 234 -7.95 -23.80 -4.71
N LYS A 235 -7.52 -25.00 -4.30
CA LYS A 235 -8.36 -25.95 -3.56
C LYS A 235 -8.71 -25.40 -2.17
N PHE A 236 -7.71 -24.91 -1.45
CA PHE A 236 -7.87 -24.33 -0.13
C PHE A 236 -8.88 -23.17 -0.15
N ILE A 237 -8.70 -22.20 -1.05
CA ILE A 237 -9.60 -21.03 -1.19
C ILE A 237 -11.04 -21.50 -1.45
N LYS A 238 -11.23 -22.51 -2.30
CA LYS A 238 -12.55 -23.08 -2.59
C LYS A 238 -13.18 -23.71 -1.33
N GLN A 239 -12.42 -24.46 -0.54
CA GLN A 239 -12.90 -25.07 0.70
C GLN A 239 -13.24 -24.04 1.76
N MET A 240 -12.39 -23.02 1.94
CA MET A 240 -12.64 -21.92 2.87
C MET A 240 -13.90 -21.14 2.49
N LYS A 241 -14.11 -20.89 1.19
CA LYS A 241 -15.33 -20.23 0.69
C LYS A 241 -16.59 -21.02 1.01
N ASN A 242 -16.54 -22.36 0.90
CA ASN A 242 -17.69 -23.23 1.20
C ASN A 242 -18.13 -23.16 2.67
N VAL A 243 -17.21 -22.81 3.57
CA VAL A 243 -17.49 -22.60 5.00
C VAL A 243 -17.63 -21.12 5.38
N GLY A 244 -17.81 -20.24 4.39
CA GLY A 244 -18.09 -18.83 4.61
C GLY A 244 -16.88 -17.98 4.97
N ILE A 245 -15.66 -18.41 4.63
CA ILE A 245 -14.41 -17.65 4.85
C ILE A 245 -13.82 -17.23 3.51
N GLN A 246 -13.64 -15.91 3.31
CA GLN A 246 -13.01 -15.35 2.11
C GLN A 246 -11.48 -15.34 2.27
N CYS A 247 -10.77 -15.96 1.33
CA CYS A 247 -9.30 -15.95 1.25
C CYS A 247 -8.85 -15.41 -0.11
N GLY A 248 -7.58 -15.00 -0.22
CA GLY A 248 -7.03 -14.43 -1.44
C GLY A 248 -5.54 -14.75 -1.64
N ILE A 249 -5.02 -14.39 -2.82
CA ILE A 249 -3.60 -14.58 -3.17
C ILE A 249 -2.93 -13.21 -3.23
N HIS A 250 -1.89 -12.99 -2.42
CA HIS A 250 -1.03 -11.80 -2.43
C HIS A 250 0.44 -12.26 -2.47
N TYR A 251 1.06 -12.29 -3.67
CA TYR A 251 0.53 -11.96 -4.99
C TYR A 251 0.86 -13.08 -5.98
N LYS A 252 0.58 -12.87 -7.28
CA LYS A 252 1.05 -13.75 -8.36
C LYS A 252 2.48 -13.40 -8.75
N ALA A 253 3.19 -14.37 -9.33
CA ALA A 253 4.53 -14.18 -9.88
C ALA A 253 4.45 -13.38 -11.21
N PHE A 254 4.79 -12.11 -11.18
CA PHE A 254 4.57 -11.19 -12.29
C PHE A 254 5.54 -11.40 -13.46
N HIS A 255 6.75 -11.93 -13.23
CA HIS A 255 7.73 -12.24 -14.28
C HIS A 255 7.19 -13.19 -15.35
N LYS A 256 6.14 -13.97 -15.03
CA LYS A 256 5.46 -14.90 -15.94
C LYS A 256 4.35 -14.24 -16.76
N ASN A 257 4.10 -12.94 -16.56
CA ASN A 257 3.03 -12.26 -17.26
C ASN A 257 3.32 -12.16 -18.77
N ASN A 258 2.37 -12.59 -19.59
CA ASN A 258 2.53 -12.61 -21.05
C ASN A 258 2.82 -11.23 -21.66
N LEU A 259 2.37 -10.14 -21.02
CA LEU A 259 2.65 -8.78 -21.48
C LEU A 259 4.14 -8.42 -21.40
N LEU A 260 4.93 -9.15 -20.60
CA LEU A 260 6.34 -8.87 -20.39
C LEU A 260 7.27 -9.62 -21.35
N LYS A 261 6.77 -10.60 -22.11
CA LYS A 261 7.61 -11.48 -22.96
C LYS A 261 8.57 -10.75 -23.90
N ASN A 262 8.19 -9.56 -24.36
CA ASN A 262 9.01 -8.74 -25.27
C ASN A 262 9.64 -7.52 -24.56
N ILE A 263 9.48 -7.38 -23.25
CA ILE A 263 9.90 -6.21 -22.48
C ILE A 263 11.05 -6.57 -21.54
N THR A 264 11.02 -7.77 -20.96
CA THR A 264 12.02 -8.25 -20.01
C THR A 264 12.53 -9.64 -20.42
N GLU A 265 13.79 -9.92 -20.10
CA GLU A 265 14.32 -11.27 -20.20
C GLU A 265 13.67 -12.17 -19.13
N TYR A 266 13.21 -13.34 -19.56
CA TYR A 266 12.68 -14.34 -18.63
C TYR A 266 13.81 -14.96 -17.81
N LYS A 267 13.63 -14.98 -16.50
CA LYS A 267 14.49 -15.70 -15.55
C LYS A 267 13.62 -16.61 -14.68
N GLU A 268 14.09 -17.81 -14.40
CA GLU A 268 13.42 -18.68 -13.42
C GLU A 268 13.47 -18.08 -12.03
N MET A 269 12.35 -18.15 -11.32
CA MET A 269 12.18 -17.60 -9.97
C MET A 269 11.45 -18.60 -9.09
N PRO A 270 12.13 -19.68 -8.68
CA PRO A 270 11.52 -20.84 -8.04
C PRO A 270 10.80 -20.51 -6.73
N LYS A 271 11.33 -19.57 -5.92
CA LYS A 271 10.66 -19.15 -4.69
C LYS A 271 9.34 -18.46 -4.99
N SER A 272 9.35 -17.50 -5.92
CA SER A 272 8.14 -16.76 -6.34
C SER A 272 7.10 -17.67 -6.99
N GLU A 273 7.55 -18.63 -7.80
CA GLU A 273 6.64 -19.58 -8.46
C GLU A 273 6.00 -20.56 -7.48
N LEU A 274 6.74 -20.99 -6.45
CA LEU A 274 6.22 -21.81 -5.38
C LEU A 274 5.25 -21.02 -4.50
N GLU A 275 5.62 -19.78 -4.16
CA GLU A 275 4.80 -18.85 -3.36
C GLU A 275 3.44 -18.62 -4.03
N GLU A 276 3.42 -18.34 -5.35
CA GLU A 276 2.17 -18.18 -6.11
C GLU A 276 1.23 -19.38 -5.99
N LYS A 277 1.76 -20.60 -5.91
CA LYS A 277 0.96 -21.85 -5.89
C LYS A 277 0.51 -22.26 -4.49
N GLN A 278 1.27 -21.89 -3.46
CA GLN A 278 1.13 -22.43 -2.11
C GLN A 278 0.76 -21.41 -1.05
N THR A 279 0.80 -20.10 -1.34
CA THR A 279 0.50 -19.11 -0.32
C THR A 279 -0.91 -18.56 -0.48
N VAL A 280 -1.56 -18.34 0.66
CA VAL A 280 -2.90 -17.76 0.77
C VAL A 280 -2.93 -16.75 1.89
N SER A 281 -3.57 -15.61 1.66
CA SER A 281 -3.94 -14.67 2.73
C SER A 281 -5.30 -15.06 3.29
N ILE A 282 -5.37 -15.22 4.60
CA ILE A 282 -6.60 -15.46 5.36
C ILE A 282 -7.13 -14.13 5.92
N PRO A 283 -8.42 -14.07 6.38
CA PRO A 283 -8.97 -12.86 6.99
C PRO A 283 -8.11 -12.34 8.14
N PHE A 284 -7.74 -11.05 8.03
CA PHE A 284 -6.92 -10.40 9.04
C PHE A 284 -7.27 -8.91 9.10
N HIS A 285 -8.18 -8.55 10.01
CA HIS A 285 -8.65 -7.19 10.20
C HIS A 285 -9.23 -6.98 11.62
N GLU A 286 -9.30 -5.75 12.06
CA GLU A 286 -9.68 -5.32 13.42
C GLU A 286 -11.14 -5.61 13.81
N LYS A 287 -11.96 -6.09 12.90
CA LYS A 287 -13.37 -6.47 13.16
C LYS A 287 -13.57 -7.96 13.39
N LEU A 288 -12.49 -8.75 13.33
CA LEU A 288 -12.60 -10.17 13.69
C LEU A 288 -12.88 -10.32 15.19
N THR A 289 -13.95 -11.05 15.51
CA THR A 289 -14.25 -11.46 16.89
C THR A 289 -13.38 -12.65 17.27
N LYS A 290 -13.24 -12.94 18.57
CA LYS A 290 -12.57 -14.14 19.06
C LYS A 290 -13.14 -15.41 18.41
N GLN A 291 -14.47 -15.50 18.30
CA GLN A 291 -15.15 -16.61 17.62
C GLN A 291 -14.77 -16.72 16.13
N ASN A 292 -14.62 -15.57 15.42
CA ASN A 292 -14.14 -15.59 14.04
C ASN A 292 -12.72 -16.11 13.94
N VAL A 293 -11.82 -15.71 14.84
CA VAL A 293 -10.42 -16.16 14.88
C VAL A 293 -10.35 -17.66 15.11
N GLU A 294 -11.05 -18.19 16.12
CA GLU A 294 -11.13 -19.62 16.41
C GLU A 294 -11.72 -20.42 15.24
N TYR A 295 -12.75 -19.89 14.59
CA TYR A 295 -13.37 -20.50 13.41
C TYR A 295 -12.41 -20.56 12.22
N ILE A 296 -11.66 -19.51 11.96
CA ILE A 296 -10.64 -19.46 10.91
C ILE A 296 -9.55 -20.51 11.19
N ILE A 297 -9.00 -20.55 12.40
CA ILE A 297 -7.96 -21.51 12.80
C ILE A 297 -8.43 -22.94 12.54
N LYS A 298 -9.60 -23.30 13.04
CA LYS A 298 -10.21 -24.64 12.87
C LYS A 298 -10.21 -25.08 11.40
N TYR A 299 -10.62 -24.19 10.48
CA TYR A 299 -10.73 -24.56 9.07
C TYR A 299 -9.42 -24.44 8.30
N VAL A 300 -8.49 -23.60 8.74
CA VAL A 300 -7.12 -23.59 8.22
C VAL A 300 -6.45 -24.93 8.52
N GLU A 301 -6.48 -25.40 9.77
CA GLU A 301 -5.92 -26.72 10.15
C GLU A 301 -6.57 -27.86 9.39
N LYS A 302 -7.89 -27.81 9.18
CA LYS A 302 -8.62 -28.84 8.44
C LYS A 302 -8.24 -28.93 6.97
N PHE A 303 -7.91 -27.80 6.31
CA PHE A 303 -7.81 -27.76 4.86
C PHE A 303 -6.41 -27.46 4.29
N ARG A 304 -5.42 -27.04 5.12
CA ARG A 304 -4.10 -26.60 4.61
C ARG A 304 -3.31 -27.69 3.90
N ASP A 305 -3.53 -28.95 4.24
CA ASP A 305 -2.78 -30.11 3.72
C ASP A 305 -3.55 -30.91 2.65
N ILE A 306 -4.70 -30.43 2.20
CA ILE A 306 -5.56 -31.10 1.22
C ILE A 306 -5.16 -30.79 -0.22
#